data_019d735eea1d1e09ea6d7a5aac526a13
#
_entry.id   019d735eea1d1e09ea6d7a5aac526a13
#
_cell.length_a   1.000
_cell.length_b   1.000
_cell.length_c   1.000
_cell.angle_alpha   90.00
_cell.angle_beta   90.00
_cell.angle_gamma   90.00
#
_symmetry.space_group_name_H-M   'P 1'
#
loop_
_entity.id
_entity.type
_entity.pdbx_description
1 polymer ?
#
loop_
_entity_poly.entity_id
_entity_poly.type
_entity_poly.pdbx_seq_one_letter_code
_entity_poly.pdbx_strand_id
1 'polypeptide(L)'
;VLKDFDDVEVLGWIQNKLDTLESTHLGLDLKDNELNKLEILSKEVLKNIDLEKLEKIAIFKTKEVLEYPFEKVEKINKNIALINDENFSFLYHDNLQFLRETFNKVTIVNAIKNEIIPLDTDIVYIVGGYIETQNAYEKVENSKDFKNSLLKHAKENKAIYAECAGLLFLSNRIDEKEMM
;
A
#
# COMPACT_ATOMS: atom_id res chain seq x y z
N VAL A 1 -23.18 27.95 -2.51
CA VAL A 1 -22.83 26.97 -3.56
C VAL A 1 -23.63 25.67 -3.40
N LEU A 2 -23.92 25.20 -2.18
CA LEU A 2 -24.69 23.95 -1.95
C LEU A 2 -26.19 24.15 -1.75
N LYS A 3 -26.69 25.40 -1.75
CA LYS A 3 -28.12 25.71 -1.52
C LYS A 3 -29.05 25.28 -2.64
N ASP A 4 -28.47 24.96 -3.80
CA ASP A 4 -29.24 24.57 -5.00
C ASP A 4 -29.33 23.04 -5.18
N PHE A 5 -28.85 22.28 -4.18
CA PHE A 5 -28.85 20.81 -4.18
C PHE A 5 -29.69 20.32 -3.00
N ASP A 6 -30.97 20.11 -3.24
CA ASP A 6 -31.93 19.65 -2.21
C ASP A 6 -31.69 18.19 -1.78
N ASP A 7 -30.94 17.43 -2.56
CA ASP A 7 -30.64 16.01 -2.36
C ASP A 7 -29.25 15.78 -1.70
N VAL A 8 -28.53 16.85 -1.36
CA VAL A 8 -27.21 16.76 -0.71
C VAL A 8 -27.28 17.19 0.74
N GLU A 9 -27.01 16.27 1.64
CA GLU A 9 -26.91 16.55 3.06
C GLU A 9 -25.56 17.20 3.41
N VAL A 10 -25.62 18.40 4.01
CA VAL A 10 -24.43 19.08 4.53
C VAL A 10 -24.20 18.64 5.97
N LEU A 11 -23.11 17.96 6.22
CA LEU A 11 -22.75 17.42 7.54
C LEU A 11 -21.89 18.39 8.36
N GLY A 12 -21.31 19.38 7.71
CA GLY A 12 -20.45 20.35 8.37
C GLY A 12 -19.44 20.97 7.40
N TRP A 13 -18.38 21.51 7.95
CA TRP A 13 -17.33 22.17 7.16
C TRP A 13 -16.00 22.12 7.90
N ILE A 14 -14.91 22.16 7.17
CA ILE A 14 -13.54 22.19 7.69
C ILE A 14 -12.86 23.45 7.19
N GLN A 15 -12.11 24.12 8.06
CA GLN A 15 -11.37 25.35 7.70
C GLN A 15 -10.23 25.03 6.75
N ASN A 16 -10.05 25.85 5.73
CA ASN A 16 -8.95 25.72 4.76
C ASN A 16 -7.60 26.28 5.25
N LYS A 17 -7.54 26.75 6.50
CA LYS A 17 -6.34 27.34 7.12
C LYS A 17 -5.59 26.38 8.04
N LEU A 18 -6.01 25.13 8.09
CA LEU A 18 -5.35 24.09 8.87
C LEU A 18 -4.04 23.69 8.20
N ASP A 19 -3.10 23.22 9.01
CA ASP A 19 -1.91 22.56 8.48
C ASP A 19 -2.32 21.39 7.60
N THR A 20 -1.65 21.26 6.47
CA THR A 20 -1.90 20.15 5.53
C THR A 20 -0.93 19.02 5.79
N LEU A 21 -1.41 17.81 5.60
CA LEU A 21 -0.54 16.64 5.49
C LEU A 21 0.27 16.73 4.20
N GLU A 22 1.51 16.29 4.24
CA GLU A 22 2.31 16.22 3.02
C GLU A 22 1.65 15.27 2.02
N SER A 23 1.56 15.72 0.78
CA SER A 23 0.99 14.95 -0.31
C SER A 23 2.03 14.73 -1.38
N THR A 24 2.15 13.50 -1.83
CA THR A 24 2.92 13.13 -3.02
C THR A 24 2.00 13.07 -4.24
N HIS A 25 2.55 12.88 -5.42
CA HIS A 25 1.76 12.67 -6.63
C HIS A 25 0.88 11.39 -6.60
N LEU A 26 1.16 10.47 -5.68
CA LEU A 26 0.40 9.23 -5.48
C LEU A 26 -0.54 9.29 -4.26
N GLY A 27 -0.59 10.41 -3.53
CA GLY A 27 -1.45 10.58 -2.37
C GLY A 27 -0.71 11.04 -1.12
N LEU A 28 -1.30 10.79 0.05
CA LEU A 28 -0.73 11.19 1.33
C LEU A 28 0.40 10.26 1.75
N ASP A 29 1.52 10.85 2.15
CA ASP A 29 2.63 10.14 2.82
C ASP A 29 2.49 10.35 4.34
N LEU A 30 1.93 9.35 5.02
CA LEU A 30 1.71 9.39 6.47
C LEU A 30 2.99 8.93 7.20
N LYS A 31 3.85 9.87 7.53
CA LYS A 31 5.05 9.62 8.34
C LYS A 31 4.70 9.65 9.83
N ASP A 32 5.49 8.96 10.64
CA ASP A 32 5.34 8.94 12.11
C ASP A 32 5.31 10.33 12.76
N ASN A 33 5.98 11.32 12.14
CA ASN A 33 6.02 12.71 12.62
C ASN A 33 4.71 13.48 12.39
N GLU A 34 3.74 12.89 11.70
CA GLU A 34 2.48 13.55 11.35
C GLU A 34 1.33 13.25 12.34
N LEU A 35 1.57 12.39 13.33
CA LEU A 35 0.56 12.04 14.34
C LEU A 35 -0.03 13.27 15.05
N ASN A 36 0.81 14.28 15.37
CA ASN A 36 0.34 15.53 15.97
C ASN A 36 -0.57 16.31 15.02
N LYS A 37 -0.26 16.35 13.73
CA LYS A 37 -1.10 17.00 12.71
C LYS A 37 -2.42 16.26 12.55
N LEU A 38 -2.39 14.92 12.52
CA LEU A 38 -3.60 14.10 12.48
C LEU A 38 -4.48 14.33 13.70
N GLU A 39 -3.91 14.50 14.90
CA GLU A 39 -4.66 14.80 16.10
C GLU A 39 -5.36 16.17 16.01
N ILE A 40 -4.68 17.19 15.50
CA ILE A 40 -5.25 18.53 15.29
C ILE A 40 -6.39 18.46 14.28
N LEU A 41 -6.17 17.79 13.13
CA LEU A 41 -7.16 17.63 12.08
C LEU A 41 -8.38 16.83 12.57
N SER A 42 -8.16 15.77 13.36
CA SER A 42 -9.26 14.97 13.92
C SER A 42 -10.13 15.78 14.89
N LYS A 43 -9.51 16.62 15.74
CA LYS A 43 -10.25 17.53 16.63
C LYS A 43 -11.09 18.54 15.85
N GLU A 44 -10.59 19.04 14.74
CA GLU A 44 -11.36 19.95 13.88
C GLU A 44 -12.54 19.25 13.22
N VAL A 45 -12.36 18.02 12.75
CA VAL A 45 -13.44 17.17 12.22
C VAL A 45 -14.51 16.95 13.31
N LEU A 46 -14.10 16.48 14.49
CA LEU A 46 -15.01 16.20 15.60
C LEU A 46 -15.82 17.44 16.03
N LYS A 47 -15.25 18.63 15.91
CA LYS A 47 -15.90 19.88 16.29
C LYS A 47 -16.91 20.37 15.27
N ASN A 48 -16.65 20.18 13.98
CA ASN A 48 -17.36 20.88 12.91
C ASN A 48 -18.19 19.93 12.02
N ILE A 49 -18.07 18.63 12.18
CA ILE A 49 -18.82 17.62 11.41
C ILE A 49 -19.86 16.95 12.32
N ASP A 50 -21.09 16.89 11.88
CA ASP A 50 -22.17 16.15 12.55
C ASP A 50 -21.98 14.64 12.33
N LEU A 51 -21.21 14.02 13.23
CA LEU A 51 -20.91 12.59 13.15
C LEU A 51 -22.12 11.70 13.38
N GLU A 52 -23.09 12.12 14.25
CA GLU A 52 -24.31 11.36 14.46
C GLU A 52 -25.17 11.30 13.19
N LYS A 53 -25.23 12.42 12.48
CA LYS A 53 -25.93 12.48 11.19
C LYS A 53 -25.19 11.67 10.12
N LEU A 54 -23.85 11.75 10.10
CA LEU A 54 -23.01 10.93 9.20
C LEU A 54 -23.29 9.45 9.43
N GLU A 55 -23.27 9.01 10.68
CA GLU A 55 -23.52 7.61 11.03
C GLU A 55 -24.91 7.14 10.56
N LYS A 56 -25.94 7.96 10.80
CA LYS A 56 -27.32 7.65 10.35
C LYS A 56 -27.44 7.50 8.83
N ILE A 57 -26.73 8.34 8.07
CA ILE A 57 -26.72 8.29 6.60
C ILE A 57 -25.90 7.12 6.10
N ALA A 58 -24.79 6.81 6.78
CA ALA A 58 -23.88 5.71 6.42
C ALA A 58 -24.46 4.32 6.71
N ILE A 59 -25.53 4.23 7.53
CA ILE A 59 -26.22 2.96 7.76
C ILE A 59 -26.96 2.56 6.49
N PHE A 60 -26.43 1.59 5.79
CA PHE A 60 -27.10 0.93 4.66
C PHE A 60 -27.26 -0.56 4.95
N LYS A 61 -28.34 -1.11 4.45
CA LYS A 61 -28.53 -2.56 4.52
C LYS A 61 -27.47 -3.22 3.65
N THR A 62 -26.56 -3.95 4.27
CA THR A 62 -25.64 -4.82 3.52
C THR A 62 -26.48 -5.80 2.71
N LYS A 63 -26.29 -5.82 1.40
CA LYS A 63 -26.81 -6.91 0.58
C LYS A 63 -25.98 -8.15 0.95
N GLU A 64 -26.65 -9.24 1.25
CA GLU A 64 -25.94 -10.52 1.33
C GLU A 64 -25.23 -10.76 -0.02
N VAL A 65 -23.92 -10.83 0.01
CA VAL A 65 -23.16 -11.27 -1.14
C VAL A 65 -23.26 -12.79 -1.13
N LEU A 66 -24.16 -13.33 -1.95
CA LEU A 66 -24.46 -14.74 -2.01
C LEU A 66 -23.36 -15.54 -2.74
N GLU A 67 -22.55 -14.89 -3.54
CA GLU A 67 -21.49 -15.52 -4.32
C GLU A 67 -20.20 -14.70 -4.24
N TYR A 68 -19.08 -15.42 -4.19
CA TYR A 68 -17.76 -14.81 -4.28
C TYR A 68 -17.61 -14.19 -5.68
N PRO A 69 -17.29 -12.89 -5.80
CA PRO A 69 -17.35 -12.15 -7.06
C PRO A 69 -16.27 -12.55 -8.08
N PHE A 70 -15.29 -13.35 -7.66
CA PHE A 70 -14.19 -13.79 -8.52
C PHE A 70 -14.31 -15.28 -8.80
N GLU A 71 -13.89 -15.70 -10.00
CA GLU A 71 -13.75 -17.10 -10.33
C GLU A 71 -12.76 -17.77 -9.37
N LYS A 72 -13.13 -18.97 -8.88
CA LYS A 72 -12.21 -19.77 -8.07
C LYS A 72 -11.08 -20.27 -8.94
N VAL A 73 -9.87 -19.86 -8.64
CA VAL A 73 -8.67 -20.34 -9.29
C VAL A 73 -8.18 -21.61 -8.59
N GLU A 74 -7.73 -22.59 -9.36
CA GLU A 74 -7.10 -23.78 -8.79
C GLU A 74 -5.84 -23.42 -8.00
N LYS A 75 -5.65 -24.09 -6.86
CA LYS A 75 -4.50 -23.83 -6.00
C LYS A 75 -3.20 -24.23 -6.70
N ILE A 76 -2.27 -23.30 -6.76
CA ILE A 76 -0.96 -23.48 -7.37
C ILE A 76 0.03 -23.95 -6.30
N ASN A 77 0.66 -25.11 -6.54
CA ASN A 77 1.69 -25.61 -5.63
C ASN A 77 3.03 -24.88 -5.82
N LYS A 78 3.01 -23.59 -5.52
CA LYS A 78 4.14 -22.67 -5.56
C LYS A 78 4.12 -21.77 -4.34
N ASN A 79 5.32 -21.37 -3.90
CA ASN A 79 5.51 -20.42 -2.82
C ASN A 79 5.80 -19.02 -3.38
N ILE A 80 5.13 -18.00 -2.86
CA ILE A 80 5.33 -16.61 -3.26
C ILE A 80 5.87 -15.79 -2.09
N ALA A 81 6.91 -14.99 -2.34
CA ALA A 81 7.36 -13.93 -1.45
C ALA A 81 6.78 -12.60 -1.94
N LEU A 82 6.06 -11.93 -1.07
CA LEU A 82 5.42 -10.65 -1.34
C LEU A 82 6.21 -9.55 -0.63
N ILE A 83 6.83 -8.67 -1.41
CA ILE A 83 7.55 -7.52 -0.87
C ILE A 83 6.53 -6.45 -0.54
N ASN A 84 6.31 -6.25 0.77
CA ASN A 84 5.33 -5.29 1.27
C ASN A 84 5.83 -4.64 2.56
N ASP A 85 6.10 -3.35 2.49
CA ASP A 85 6.58 -2.50 3.57
C ASP A 85 6.20 -1.03 3.31
N GLU A 86 6.80 -0.08 4.01
CA GLU A 86 6.50 1.34 3.84
C GLU A 86 6.82 1.88 2.44
N ASN A 87 7.86 1.35 1.76
CA ASN A 87 8.22 1.74 0.41
C ASN A 87 7.35 1.05 -0.65
N PHE A 88 6.94 -0.19 -0.37
CA PHE A 88 6.14 -1.04 -1.24
C PHE A 88 4.81 -1.34 -0.53
N SER A 89 3.89 -0.38 -0.56
CA SER A 89 2.70 -0.40 0.30
C SER A 89 1.37 -0.46 -0.46
N PHE A 90 1.39 -0.43 -1.79
CA PHE A 90 0.16 -0.43 -2.59
C PHE A 90 -0.35 -1.85 -2.83
N LEU A 91 -0.72 -2.50 -1.74
CA LEU A 91 -1.30 -3.83 -1.75
C LEU A 91 -2.76 -3.77 -1.29
N TYR A 92 -3.68 -4.08 -2.18
CA TYR A 92 -5.08 -4.23 -1.81
C TYR A 92 -5.31 -5.48 -1.00
N HIS A 93 -6.20 -5.39 -0.01
CA HIS A 93 -6.55 -6.52 0.85
C HIS A 93 -7.04 -7.74 0.04
N ASP A 94 -7.88 -7.49 -0.96
CA ASP A 94 -8.44 -8.55 -1.81
C ASP A 94 -7.35 -9.26 -2.63
N ASN A 95 -6.34 -8.52 -3.10
CA ASN A 95 -5.20 -9.11 -3.79
C ASN A 95 -4.41 -10.03 -2.85
N LEU A 96 -4.17 -9.60 -1.60
CA LEU A 96 -3.50 -10.44 -0.61
C LEU A 96 -4.29 -11.69 -0.30
N GLN A 97 -5.60 -11.58 -0.14
CA GLN A 97 -6.47 -12.72 0.09
C GLN A 97 -6.46 -13.69 -1.10
N PHE A 98 -6.60 -13.17 -2.32
CA PHE A 98 -6.49 -13.97 -3.54
C PHE A 98 -5.17 -14.73 -3.62
N LEU A 99 -4.05 -14.09 -3.32
CA LEU A 99 -2.74 -14.74 -3.31
C LEU A 99 -2.69 -15.88 -2.26
N ARG A 100 -3.23 -15.65 -1.06
CA ARG A 100 -3.28 -16.68 0.00
C ARG A 100 -4.15 -17.88 -0.35
N GLU A 101 -5.21 -17.65 -1.11
CA GLU A 101 -6.09 -18.73 -1.58
C GLU A 101 -5.47 -19.50 -2.75
N THR A 102 -4.69 -18.80 -3.59
CA THR A 102 -4.13 -19.36 -4.84
C THR A 102 -2.80 -20.08 -4.61
N PHE A 103 -1.90 -19.52 -3.81
CA PHE A 103 -0.56 -20.09 -3.61
C PHE A 103 -0.48 -21.02 -2.41
N ASN A 104 0.47 -21.97 -2.45
CA ASN A 104 0.71 -22.88 -1.35
C ASN A 104 1.16 -22.13 -0.07
N LYS A 105 2.05 -21.15 -0.23
CA LYS A 105 2.57 -20.32 0.85
C LYS A 105 2.77 -18.87 0.36
N VAL A 106 2.30 -17.91 1.13
CA VAL A 106 2.57 -16.47 0.92
C VAL A 106 3.40 -15.96 2.10
N THR A 107 4.61 -15.53 1.82
CA THR A 107 5.51 -14.94 2.83
C THR A 107 5.65 -13.45 2.55
N ILE A 108 5.32 -12.61 3.52
CA ILE A 108 5.55 -11.16 3.43
C ILE A 108 7.01 -10.91 3.83
N VAL A 109 7.72 -10.14 3.01
CA VAL A 109 9.12 -9.77 3.22
C VAL A 109 9.22 -8.24 3.30
N ASN A 110 9.88 -7.75 4.32
CA ASN A 110 10.13 -6.34 4.56
C ASN A 110 11.53 -5.95 4.03
N ALA A 111 11.59 -5.33 2.86
CA ALA A 111 12.84 -4.96 2.21
C ALA A 111 13.62 -3.92 3.01
N ILE A 112 12.95 -2.90 3.57
CA ILE A 112 13.61 -1.83 4.35
C ILE A 112 14.19 -2.33 5.67
N LYS A 113 13.69 -3.45 6.20
CA LYS A 113 14.28 -4.14 7.37
C LYS A 113 15.37 -5.14 6.97
N ASN A 114 15.76 -5.15 5.70
CA ASN A 114 16.78 -6.03 5.17
C ASN A 114 16.45 -7.53 5.32
N GLU A 115 15.15 -7.88 5.33
CA GLU A 115 14.72 -9.27 5.38
C GLU A 115 15.03 -9.98 4.05
N ILE A 116 15.55 -11.21 4.13
CA ILE A 116 15.90 -12.00 2.96
C ILE A 116 14.69 -12.73 2.38
N ILE A 117 14.69 -12.93 1.07
CA ILE A 117 13.72 -13.78 0.39
C ILE A 117 13.95 -15.23 0.80
N PRO A 118 12.93 -15.97 1.28
CA PRO A 118 13.09 -17.39 1.64
C PRO A 118 13.58 -18.23 0.47
N LEU A 119 14.44 -19.20 0.75
CA LEU A 119 15.03 -20.07 -0.28
C LEU A 119 14.00 -20.95 -1.02
N ASP A 120 12.91 -21.28 -0.33
CA ASP A 120 11.80 -22.08 -0.87
C ASP A 120 10.82 -21.25 -1.71
N THR A 121 11.12 -19.96 -1.98
CA THR A 121 10.32 -19.10 -2.83
C THR A 121 10.47 -19.46 -4.30
N ASP A 122 9.34 -19.62 -4.99
CA ASP A 122 9.28 -19.82 -6.44
C ASP A 122 9.08 -18.51 -7.20
N ILE A 123 8.30 -17.59 -6.63
CA ILE A 123 7.89 -16.32 -7.25
C ILE A 123 8.09 -15.20 -6.25
N VAL A 124 8.69 -14.09 -6.69
CA VAL A 124 8.72 -12.83 -5.94
C VAL A 124 7.72 -11.86 -6.56
N TYR A 125 6.88 -11.25 -5.74
CA TYR A 125 6.00 -10.16 -6.15
C TYR A 125 6.39 -8.89 -5.39
N ILE A 126 6.76 -7.84 -6.12
CA ILE A 126 7.08 -6.52 -5.58
C ILE A 126 5.95 -5.57 -5.94
N VAL A 127 5.20 -5.13 -4.94
CA VAL A 127 4.04 -4.25 -5.15
C VAL A 127 4.46 -2.81 -5.45
N GLY A 128 3.49 -1.99 -5.83
CA GLY A 128 3.67 -0.55 -6.00
C GLY A 128 3.91 0.18 -4.67
N GLY A 129 4.28 1.44 -4.76
CA GLY A 129 4.54 2.28 -3.58
C GLY A 129 5.37 3.50 -3.92
N TYR A 130 6.28 3.87 -3.03
CA TYR A 130 7.16 5.03 -3.14
C TYR A 130 8.62 4.61 -3.07
N ILE A 131 9.36 4.69 -4.16
CA ILE A 131 10.80 4.43 -4.20
C ILE A 131 11.59 5.65 -4.69
N GLU A 132 10.94 6.54 -5.39
CA GLU A 132 11.54 7.72 -6.01
C GLU A 132 11.85 8.84 -5.00
N THR A 133 11.19 8.86 -3.85
CA THR A 133 11.46 9.86 -2.81
C THR A 133 12.81 9.62 -2.15
N GLN A 134 13.47 10.68 -1.70
CA GLN A 134 14.78 10.57 -1.06
C GLN A 134 14.72 9.68 0.20
N ASN A 135 13.70 9.84 1.02
CA ASN A 135 13.49 9.05 2.23
C ASN A 135 13.27 7.56 1.93
N ALA A 136 12.44 7.24 0.93
CA ALA A 136 12.22 5.86 0.53
C ALA A 136 13.48 5.20 -0.02
N TYR A 137 14.24 5.93 -0.83
CA TYR A 137 15.52 5.48 -1.36
C TYR A 137 16.51 5.13 -0.24
N GLU A 138 16.73 6.06 0.71
CA GLU A 138 17.67 5.86 1.83
C GLU A 138 17.31 4.65 2.68
N LYS A 139 16.03 4.36 2.86
CA LYS A 139 15.57 3.16 3.59
C LYS A 139 15.99 1.86 2.92
N VAL A 140 15.93 1.79 1.60
CA VAL A 140 16.22 0.55 0.84
C VAL A 140 17.66 0.46 0.35
N GLU A 141 18.39 1.57 0.26
CA GLU A 141 19.77 1.61 -0.22
C GLU A 141 20.67 0.66 0.55
N ASN A 142 20.53 0.64 1.87
CA ASN A 142 21.33 -0.17 2.79
C ASN A 142 20.84 -1.61 2.97
N SER A 143 19.77 -2.01 2.29
CA SER A 143 19.18 -3.36 2.41
C SER A 143 19.94 -4.40 1.59
N LYS A 144 21.21 -4.59 1.91
CA LYS A 144 22.16 -5.41 1.13
C LYS A 144 21.76 -6.88 1.08
N ASP A 145 21.33 -7.46 2.20
CA ASP A 145 20.97 -8.89 2.25
C ASP A 145 19.69 -9.15 1.47
N PHE A 146 18.71 -8.25 1.56
CA PHE A 146 17.52 -8.28 0.73
C PHE A 146 17.88 -8.24 -0.76
N LYS A 147 18.66 -7.23 -1.20
CA LYS A 147 19.09 -7.08 -2.59
C LYS A 147 19.86 -8.32 -3.08
N ASN A 148 20.79 -8.82 -2.28
CA ASN A 148 21.56 -10.03 -2.63
C ASN A 148 20.65 -11.26 -2.76
N SER A 149 19.65 -11.42 -1.88
CA SER A 149 18.69 -12.52 -1.96
C SER A 149 17.81 -12.43 -3.21
N LEU A 150 17.40 -11.23 -3.60
CA LEU A 150 16.64 -10.97 -4.82
C LEU A 150 17.47 -11.25 -6.08
N LEU A 151 18.71 -10.77 -6.12
CA LEU A 151 19.64 -11.07 -7.21
C LEU A 151 19.91 -12.58 -7.34
N LYS A 152 20.05 -13.28 -6.22
CA LYS A 152 20.21 -14.74 -6.22
C LYS A 152 18.97 -15.41 -6.82
N HIS A 153 17.78 -15.01 -6.39
CA HIS A 153 16.50 -15.50 -6.92
C HIS A 153 16.40 -15.32 -8.45
N ALA A 154 16.79 -14.14 -8.95
CA ALA A 154 16.84 -13.85 -10.38
C ALA A 154 17.84 -14.72 -11.14
N LYS A 155 19.08 -14.90 -10.58
CA LYS A 155 20.12 -15.76 -11.17
C LYS A 155 19.72 -17.23 -11.22
N GLU A 156 18.85 -17.68 -10.34
CA GLU A 156 18.27 -19.04 -10.36
C GLU A 156 17.14 -19.16 -11.40
N ASN A 157 16.90 -18.16 -12.23
CA ASN A 157 15.81 -18.06 -13.23
C ASN A 157 14.41 -18.26 -12.63
N LYS A 158 14.21 -17.88 -11.39
CA LYS A 158 12.90 -17.87 -10.74
C LYS A 158 12.12 -16.60 -11.11
N ALA A 159 10.79 -16.68 -11.09
CA ALA A 159 9.94 -15.61 -11.52
C ALA A 159 9.95 -14.40 -10.56
N ILE A 160 9.98 -13.20 -11.12
CA ILE A 160 9.77 -11.94 -10.42
C ILE A 160 8.67 -11.18 -11.15
N TYR A 161 7.64 -10.75 -10.41
CA TYR A 161 6.60 -9.85 -10.88
C TYR A 161 6.70 -8.55 -10.10
N ALA A 162 6.66 -7.42 -10.79
CA ALA A 162 6.83 -6.12 -10.15
C ALA A 162 5.92 -5.08 -10.79
N GLU A 163 5.34 -4.22 -9.97
CA GLU A 163 4.44 -3.14 -10.39
C GLU A 163 4.95 -1.78 -9.92
N CYS A 164 4.78 -0.73 -10.75
CA CYS A 164 5.01 0.66 -10.38
C CYS A 164 6.39 0.85 -9.68
N ALA A 165 6.42 1.21 -8.39
CA ALA A 165 7.66 1.34 -7.61
C ALA A 165 8.50 0.07 -7.61
N GLY A 166 7.87 -1.11 -7.59
CA GLY A 166 8.57 -2.38 -7.70
C GLY A 166 9.32 -2.54 -9.02
N LEU A 167 8.72 -2.10 -10.13
CA LEU A 167 9.38 -2.09 -11.44
C LEU A 167 10.55 -1.09 -11.47
N LEU A 168 10.34 0.10 -10.92
CA LEU A 168 11.39 1.12 -10.82
C LEU A 168 12.57 0.60 -9.98
N PHE A 169 12.29 -0.08 -8.87
CA PHE A 169 13.33 -0.67 -8.01
C PHE A 169 14.19 -1.71 -8.74
N LEU A 170 13.62 -2.47 -9.67
CA LEU A 170 14.37 -3.44 -10.48
C LEU A 170 15.22 -2.79 -11.59
N SER A 171 15.10 -1.49 -11.81
CA SER A 171 15.97 -0.78 -12.75
C SER A 171 17.38 -0.57 -12.19
N ASN A 172 18.33 -0.25 -13.05
CA ASN A 172 19.68 0.10 -12.60
C ASN A 172 19.73 1.46 -11.91
N ARG A 173 18.89 2.41 -12.37
CA ARG A 173 18.87 3.79 -11.88
C ARG A 173 17.49 4.40 -11.99
N ILE A 174 17.21 5.31 -11.05
CA ILE A 174 16.14 6.30 -11.15
C ILE A 174 16.79 7.67 -10.91
N ASP A 175 16.81 8.53 -11.94
CA ASP A 175 17.57 9.78 -11.94
C ASP A 175 19.04 9.56 -11.53
N GLU A 176 19.48 10.15 -10.43
CA GLU A 176 20.84 10.01 -9.89
C GLU A 176 20.99 8.82 -8.91
N LYS A 177 19.90 8.10 -8.59
CA LYS A 177 19.88 7.03 -7.59
C LYS A 177 20.12 5.66 -8.22
N GLU A 178 21.11 4.92 -7.75
CA GLU A 178 21.33 3.51 -8.12
C GLU A 178 20.35 2.61 -7.34
N MET A 179 19.66 1.67 -8.02
CA MET A 179 18.64 0.82 -7.42
C MET A 179 19.14 -0.60 -7.13
N MET A 180 19.20 -1.46 -8.13
CA MET A 180 19.60 -2.88 -7.99
C MET A 180 21.02 -3.14 -8.48
#